data_4b5247218d723eca1f7db87ea2329218
#
_entry.id   4b5247218d723eca1f7db87ea2329218
#
_cell.length_a   1.000
_cell.length_b   1.000
_cell.length_c   1.000
_cell.angle_alpha   90.00
_cell.angle_beta   90.00
_cell.angle_gamma   90.00
#
_symmetry.space_group_name_H-M   'P 1'
#
loop_
_entity.id
_entity.type
_entity.pdbx_description
1 polymer ?
#
loop_
_entity_poly.entity_id
_entity_poly.type
_entity_poly.pdbx_seq_one_letter_code
_entity_poly.pdbx_strand_id
1 'polypeptide(L)'
;MNTLQYYISCFTSMNCNKYRGQVAPHKAMMLIAVMDEIYNGYLTNGFVPHNDGMVKAFESAWRRYVGKSSVFNPVFATPFFHLSSEPFWKLMKSDSYVEKKEYSLGALRESFYGAKLPDDLCQYMAEPASRQRLKRALLDKFVPNWNDNENKWMVAESEIEYKSSDKKNSFRMVA
;
A
#
# COMPACT_ATOMS: atom_id res chain seq x y z
N MET A 1 -8.27 -16.35 17.49
CA MET A 1 -8.38 -15.91 16.08
C MET A 1 -9.41 -14.80 15.98
N ASN A 2 -9.07 -13.71 15.32
CA ASN A 2 -9.98 -12.59 15.11
C ASN A 2 -10.82 -12.78 13.84
N THR A 3 -12.00 -12.15 13.81
CA THR A 3 -12.88 -12.21 12.65
C THR A 3 -12.45 -11.21 11.56
N LEU A 4 -12.95 -11.41 10.36
CA LEU A 4 -12.78 -10.42 9.28
C LEU A 4 -13.36 -9.06 9.70
N GLN A 5 -14.53 -9.05 10.34
CA GLN A 5 -15.15 -7.80 10.79
C GLN A 5 -14.29 -7.07 11.83
N TYR A 6 -13.57 -7.79 12.67
CA TYR A 6 -12.62 -7.19 13.60
C TYR A 6 -11.55 -6.39 12.85
N TYR A 7 -10.97 -6.98 11.80
CA TYR A 7 -9.93 -6.29 11.02
C TYR A 7 -10.49 -5.15 10.18
N ILE A 8 -11.69 -5.29 9.64
CA ILE A 8 -12.37 -4.16 8.98
C ILE A 8 -12.53 -3.00 9.96
N SER A 9 -12.92 -3.27 11.19
CA SER A 9 -13.05 -2.25 12.23
C SER A 9 -11.71 -1.63 12.59
N CYS A 10 -10.65 -2.43 12.70
CA CYS A 10 -9.29 -1.92 12.91
C CYS A 10 -8.87 -0.97 11.78
N PHE A 11 -9.11 -1.37 10.55
CA PHE A 11 -8.71 -0.59 9.37
C PHE A 11 -9.46 0.74 9.28
N THR A 12 -10.76 0.73 9.53
CA THR A 12 -11.58 1.94 9.44
C THR A 12 -11.43 2.88 10.63
N SER A 13 -10.84 2.43 11.73
CA SER A 13 -10.58 3.26 12.91
C SER A 13 -9.11 3.62 13.11
N MET A 14 -8.26 3.42 12.11
CA MET A 14 -6.85 3.79 12.19
C MET A 14 -6.66 5.26 12.50
N ASN A 15 -5.66 5.56 13.33
CA ASN A 15 -5.27 6.94 13.63
C ASN A 15 -4.44 7.49 12.47
N CYS A 16 -5.01 8.45 11.74
CA CYS A 16 -4.36 9.08 10.59
C CYS A 16 -4.35 10.60 10.75
N ASN A 17 -3.29 11.24 10.28
CA ASN A 17 -3.19 12.70 10.29
C ASN A 17 -4.22 13.32 9.36
N LYS A 18 -4.60 14.57 9.67
CA LYS A 18 -5.46 15.39 8.82
C LYS A 18 -4.71 16.62 8.36
N TYR A 19 -4.91 17.01 7.12
CA TYR A 19 -4.35 18.23 6.56
C TYR A 19 -5.37 18.86 5.63
N ARG A 20 -5.70 20.14 5.88
CA ARG A 20 -6.73 20.89 5.12
C ARG A 20 -8.07 20.13 5.04
N GLY A 21 -8.49 19.53 6.15
CA GLY A 21 -9.74 18.77 6.23
C GLY A 21 -9.73 17.40 5.59
N GLN A 22 -8.60 16.97 5.02
CA GLN A 22 -8.45 15.66 4.38
C GLN A 22 -7.65 14.71 5.26
N VAL A 23 -8.08 13.46 5.33
CA VAL A 23 -7.39 12.40 6.08
C VAL A 23 -6.23 11.87 5.24
N ALA A 24 -5.07 11.68 5.86
CA ALA A 24 -3.90 11.14 5.18
C ALA A 24 -4.13 9.69 4.74
N PRO A 25 -3.94 9.35 3.45
CA PRO A 25 -4.22 8.02 2.94
C PRO A 25 -3.03 7.06 3.04
N HIS A 26 -1.93 7.46 3.67
CA HIS A 26 -0.66 6.72 3.65
C HIS A 26 -0.78 5.30 4.21
N LYS A 27 -1.38 5.13 5.40
CA LYS A 27 -1.55 3.82 6.03
C LYS A 27 -2.43 2.91 5.16
N ALA A 28 -3.51 3.45 4.61
CA ALA A 28 -4.41 2.70 3.73
C ALA A 28 -3.68 2.21 2.48
N MET A 29 -2.89 3.08 1.85
CA MET A 29 -2.11 2.70 0.65
C MET A 29 -1.05 1.66 0.97
N MET A 30 -0.41 1.73 2.13
CA MET A 30 0.53 0.70 2.57
C MET A 30 -0.14 -0.67 2.70
N LEU A 31 -1.31 -0.72 3.33
CA LEU A 31 -2.04 -1.98 3.50
C LEU A 31 -2.56 -2.54 2.17
N ILE A 32 -2.99 -1.68 1.25
CA ILE A 32 -3.39 -2.09 -0.10
C ILE A 32 -2.19 -2.65 -0.85
N ALA A 33 -1.03 -2.01 -0.75
CA ALA A 33 0.21 -2.50 -1.36
C ALA A 33 0.59 -3.89 -0.82
N VAL A 34 0.45 -4.11 0.48
CA VAL A 34 0.68 -5.44 1.10
C VAL A 34 -0.27 -6.47 0.49
N MET A 35 -1.56 -6.14 0.36
CA MET A 35 -2.54 -7.06 -0.24
C MET A 35 -2.22 -7.35 -1.71
N ASP A 36 -1.76 -6.37 -2.46
CA ASP A 36 -1.34 -6.56 -3.85
C ASP A 36 -0.14 -7.50 -3.95
N GLU A 37 0.84 -7.35 -3.06
CA GLU A 37 2.02 -8.21 -3.02
C GLU A 37 1.69 -9.65 -2.58
N ILE A 38 0.73 -9.83 -1.70
CA ILE A 38 0.21 -11.15 -1.34
C ILE A 38 -0.48 -11.78 -2.56
N TYR A 39 -1.30 -11.02 -3.27
CA TYR A 39 -1.98 -11.49 -4.48
C TYR A 39 -0.98 -11.91 -5.56
N ASN A 40 0.10 -11.17 -5.72
CA ASN A 40 1.14 -11.46 -6.71
C ASN A 40 2.10 -12.56 -6.29
N GLY A 41 1.97 -13.10 -5.07
CA GLY A 41 2.79 -14.19 -4.57
C GLY A 41 4.14 -13.79 -4.00
N TYR A 42 4.40 -12.50 -3.82
CA TYR A 42 5.67 -12.01 -3.28
C TYR A 42 5.72 -12.03 -1.76
N LEU A 43 4.58 -12.01 -1.07
CA LEU A 43 4.48 -12.12 0.38
C LEU A 43 3.64 -13.35 0.74
N THR A 44 4.21 -14.30 1.48
CA THR A 44 3.56 -15.58 1.75
C THR A 44 3.44 -15.95 3.22
N ASN A 45 4.22 -15.32 4.10
CA ASN A 45 4.34 -15.73 5.52
C ASN A 45 4.03 -14.62 6.50
N GLY A 46 3.35 -13.55 6.07
CA GLY A 46 3.00 -12.42 6.92
C GLY A 46 4.14 -11.46 7.20
N PHE A 47 5.34 -11.73 6.71
CA PHE A 47 6.45 -10.81 6.82
C PHE A 47 6.37 -9.77 5.70
N VAL A 48 6.42 -8.48 6.09
CA VAL A 48 6.38 -7.35 5.15
C VAL A 48 7.76 -6.71 5.12
N PRO A 49 8.49 -6.84 4.01
CA PRO A 49 9.81 -6.22 3.89
C PRO A 49 9.69 -4.73 3.60
N HIS A 50 10.79 -4.01 3.77
CA HIS A 50 10.92 -2.60 3.38
C HIS A 50 11.87 -2.44 2.18
N ASN A 51 11.87 -3.41 1.30
CA ASN A 51 12.74 -3.43 0.11
C ASN A 51 12.16 -2.57 -1.02
N ASP A 52 12.91 -2.45 -2.09
CA ASP A 52 12.51 -1.63 -3.24
C ASP A 52 11.22 -2.14 -3.90
N GLY A 53 11.00 -3.45 -3.91
CA GLY A 53 9.77 -4.04 -4.42
C GLY A 53 8.53 -3.57 -3.65
N MET A 54 8.63 -3.52 -2.32
CA MET A 54 7.53 -3.05 -1.48
C MET A 54 7.31 -1.53 -1.64
N VAL A 55 8.39 -0.77 -1.78
CA VAL A 55 8.31 0.68 -2.05
C VAL A 55 7.58 0.91 -3.38
N LYS A 56 7.91 0.16 -4.42
CA LYS A 56 7.24 0.26 -5.74
C LYS A 56 5.76 -0.12 -5.65
N ALA A 57 5.43 -1.14 -4.89
CA ALA A 57 4.04 -1.56 -4.69
C ALA A 57 3.23 -0.44 -4.00
N PHE A 58 3.81 0.21 -2.99
CA PHE A 58 3.20 1.35 -2.31
C PHE A 58 2.97 2.53 -3.29
N GLU A 59 3.99 2.87 -4.06
CA GLU A 59 3.88 3.95 -5.05
C GLU A 59 2.86 3.64 -6.14
N SER A 60 2.75 2.38 -6.57
CA SER A 60 1.73 1.92 -7.52
C SER A 60 0.31 2.09 -6.97
N ALA A 61 0.08 1.67 -5.73
CA ALA A 61 -1.22 1.84 -5.07
C ALA A 61 -1.57 3.33 -4.96
N TRP A 62 -0.60 4.15 -4.60
CA TRP A 62 -0.78 5.60 -4.51
C TRP A 62 -1.20 6.20 -5.86
N ARG A 63 -0.48 5.89 -6.94
CA ARG A 63 -0.81 6.41 -8.28
C ARG A 63 -2.21 5.99 -8.72
N ARG A 64 -2.59 4.76 -8.41
CA ARG A 64 -3.88 4.21 -8.84
C ARG A 64 -5.07 4.85 -8.11
N TYR A 65 -4.98 5.01 -6.80
CA TYR A 65 -6.14 5.40 -5.98
C TYR A 65 -6.09 6.83 -5.47
N VAL A 66 -4.93 7.35 -5.09
CA VAL A 66 -4.78 8.72 -4.60
C VAL A 66 -4.55 9.69 -5.75
N GLY A 67 -3.69 9.33 -6.69
CA GLY A 67 -3.43 10.16 -7.87
C GLY A 67 -2.49 11.33 -7.58
N LYS A 68 -2.36 12.21 -8.57
CA LYS A 68 -1.39 13.32 -8.54
C LYS A 68 -1.93 14.61 -7.92
N SER A 69 -3.26 14.75 -7.81
CA SER A 69 -3.89 16.00 -7.34
C SER A 69 -4.06 16.08 -5.83
N SER A 70 -3.54 15.10 -5.08
CA SER A 70 -3.62 15.08 -3.63
C SER A 70 -2.68 16.12 -3.00
N VAL A 71 -3.08 16.65 -1.83
CA VAL A 71 -2.23 17.51 -1.00
C VAL A 71 -1.15 16.71 -0.28
N PHE A 72 -1.21 15.38 -0.32
CA PHE A 72 -0.25 14.47 0.32
C PHE A 72 0.73 13.91 -0.70
N ASN A 73 1.94 13.57 -0.22
CA ASN A 73 2.99 12.96 -1.03
C ASN A 73 3.20 11.50 -0.64
N PRO A 74 3.55 10.61 -1.59
CA PRO A 74 3.74 9.18 -1.32
C PRO A 74 5.09 8.90 -0.64
N VAL A 75 5.16 9.09 0.67
CA VAL A 75 6.35 8.79 1.48
C VAL A 75 6.17 7.42 2.11
N PHE A 76 7.02 6.46 1.77
CA PHE A 76 6.93 5.06 2.21
C PHE A 76 7.27 4.88 3.69
N ALA A 77 8.39 5.47 4.16
CA ALA A 77 8.91 5.21 5.50
C ALA A 77 7.94 5.61 6.62
N THR A 78 7.23 6.71 6.44
CA THR A 78 6.31 7.23 7.45
C THR A 78 5.17 6.27 7.78
N PRO A 79 4.36 5.80 6.81
CA PRO A 79 3.29 4.85 7.14
C PRO A 79 3.82 3.48 7.57
N PHE A 80 4.95 3.03 7.02
CA PHE A 80 5.56 1.77 7.43
C PHE A 80 5.87 1.78 8.92
N PHE A 81 6.43 2.86 9.43
CA PHE A 81 6.74 3.02 10.84
C PHE A 81 5.47 3.24 11.69
N HIS A 82 4.62 4.20 11.31
CA HIS A 82 3.49 4.62 12.13
C HIS A 82 2.36 3.60 12.20
N LEU A 83 2.29 2.62 11.28
CA LEU A 83 1.37 1.49 11.40
C LEU A 83 1.61 0.67 12.67
N SER A 84 2.80 0.79 13.28
CA SER A 84 3.11 0.09 14.53
C SER A 84 2.22 0.53 15.72
N SER A 85 1.53 1.66 15.61
CA SER A 85 0.53 2.06 16.62
C SER A 85 -0.77 1.25 16.52
N GLU A 86 -0.96 0.50 15.45
CA GLU A 86 -2.13 -0.34 15.22
C GLU A 86 -1.89 -1.76 15.73
N PRO A 87 -2.95 -2.50 16.14
CA PRO A 87 -2.77 -3.80 16.78
C PRO A 87 -2.29 -4.91 15.84
N PHE A 88 -2.34 -4.69 14.52
CA PHE A 88 -2.03 -5.72 13.52
C PHE A 88 -0.69 -5.55 12.83
N TRP A 89 0.13 -4.58 13.23
CA TRP A 89 1.40 -4.28 12.55
C TRP A 89 2.52 -4.24 13.57
N LYS A 90 3.40 -5.25 13.54
CA LYS A 90 4.50 -5.38 14.49
C LYS A 90 5.83 -5.15 13.77
N LEU A 91 6.52 -4.06 14.12
CA LEU A 91 7.86 -3.81 13.63
C LEU A 91 8.85 -4.78 14.29
N MET A 92 9.75 -5.34 13.49
CA MET A 92 10.78 -6.27 13.94
C MET A 92 12.10 -5.52 14.06
N LYS A 93 12.51 -5.23 15.30
CA LYS A 93 13.72 -4.47 15.57
C LYS A 93 14.97 -5.25 15.15
N SER A 94 15.89 -4.56 14.50
CA SER A 94 17.19 -5.11 14.13
C SER A 94 18.20 -4.95 15.29
N ASP A 95 19.39 -5.53 15.14
CA ASP A 95 20.47 -5.36 16.10
C ASP A 95 20.99 -3.91 16.13
N SER A 96 20.75 -3.15 15.06
CA SER A 96 21.14 -1.74 14.93
C SER A 96 19.99 -0.77 15.24
N TYR A 97 18.94 -1.24 15.91
CA TYR A 97 17.78 -0.42 16.24
C TYR A 97 18.16 0.80 17.04
N VAL A 98 17.67 1.97 16.60
CA VAL A 98 17.74 3.24 17.30
C VAL A 98 16.34 3.84 17.39
N GLU A 99 15.92 4.18 18.59
CA GLU A 99 14.59 4.79 18.78
C GLU A 99 14.58 6.22 18.23
N LYS A 100 13.61 6.48 17.33
CA LYS A 100 13.36 7.79 16.73
C LYS A 100 11.86 8.03 16.64
N LYS A 101 11.47 9.31 16.57
CA LYS A 101 10.06 9.69 16.33
C LYS A 101 9.70 9.59 14.86
N GLU A 102 10.66 9.82 13.97
CA GLU A 102 10.51 9.75 12.53
C GLU A 102 11.70 9.04 11.93
N TYR A 103 11.47 8.30 10.84
CA TYR A 103 12.51 7.55 10.15
C TYR A 103 12.56 7.94 8.67
N SER A 104 13.76 8.19 8.17
CA SER A 104 14.01 8.13 6.72
C SER A 104 13.98 6.67 6.27
N LEU A 105 13.93 6.41 4.97
CA LEU A 105 13.94 5.04 4.45
C LEU A 105 15.22 4.30 4.88
N GLY A 106 16.38 4.98 4.81
CA GLY A 106 17.64 4.39 5.25
C GLY A 106 17.65 4.04 6.74
N ALA A 107 17.20 4.97 7.59
CA ALA A 107 17.11 4.75 9.03
C ALA A 107 16.12 3.64 9.38
N LEU A 108 14.99 3.58 8.67
CA LEU A 108 13.99 2.53 8.82
C LEU A 108 14.62 1.15 8.53
N ARG A 109 15.35 1.05 7.42
CA ARG A 109 16.01 -0.20 7.00
C ARG A 109 17.09 -0.66 7.97
N GLU A 110 17.79 0.28 8.58
CA GLU A 110 18.80 -0.04 9.60
C GLU A 110 18.16 -0.49 10.92
N SER A 111 17.09 0.16 11.35
CA SER A 111 16.49 -0.08 12.67
C SER A 111 15.54 -1.27 12.69
N PHE A 112 14.96 -1.66 11.56
CA PHE A 112 13.97 -2.74 11.50
C PHE A 112 14.26 -3.69 10.36
N TYR A 113 14.04 -4.98 10.61
CA TYR A 113 14.09 -6.00 9.54
C TYR A 113 12.87 -5.90 8.60
N GLY A 114 11.76 -5.46 9.12
CA GLY A 114 10.48 -5.35 8.42
C GLY A 114 9.35 -5.33 9.43
N ALA A 115 8.17 -5.69 8.98
CA ALA A 115 6.99 -5.78 9.83
C ALA A 115 6.37 -7.19 9.75
N LYS A 116 5.63 -7.57 10.78
CA LYS A 116 4.94 -8.86 10.84
C LYS A 116 3.46 -8.65 11.04
N LEU A 117 2.64 -9.34 10.23
CA LEU A 117 1.19 -9.38 10.34
C LEU A 117 0.73 -10.64 11.05
N PRO A 118 -0.42 -10.61 11.75
CA PRO A 118 -1.03 -11.82 12.30
C PRO A 118 -1.40 -12.82 11.20
N ASP A 119 -1.30 -14.10 11.50
CA ASP A 119 -1.58 -15.17 10.53
C ASP A 119 -3.02 -15.14 10.01
N ASP A 120 -4.00 -14.86 10.88
CA ASP A 120 -5.40 -14.76 10.50
C ASP A 120 -5.65 -13.59 9.53
N LEU A 121 -5.03 -12.44 9.78
CA LEU A 121 -5.11 -11.29 8.85
C LEU A 121 -4.52 -11.67 7.48
N CYS A 122 -3.39 -12.36 7.47
CA CYS A 122 -2.78 -12.81 6.21
C CYS A 122 -3.70 -13.74 5.43
N GLN A 123 -4.42 -14.62 6.11
CA GLN A 123 -5.41 -15.50 5.47
C GLN A 123 -6.55 -14.70 4.84
N TYR A 124 -7.06 -13.68 5.54
CA TYR A 124 -8.10 -12.80 4.99
C TYR A 124 -7.59 -11.98 3.81
N MET A 125 -6.34 -11.54 3.85
CA MET A 125 -5.72 -10.80 2.74
C MET A 125 -5.46 -11.69 1.52
N ALA A 126 -5.20 -12.97 1.73
CA ALA A 126 -4.94 -13.92 0.66
C ALA A 126 -6.22 -14.40 -0.03
N GLU A 127 -7.34 -14.45 0.67
CA GLU A 127 -8.62 -14.93 0.14
C GLU A 127 -9.28 -13.80 -0.65
N PRO A 128 -9.68 -14.03 -1.93
CA PRO A 128 -10.15 -12.94 -2.81
C PRO A 128 -11.34 -12.13 -2.28
N ALA A 129 -12.36 -12.77 -1.73
CA ALA A 129 -13.56 -12.07 -1.26
C ALA A 129 -13.28 -11.22 -0.03
N SER A 130 -12.56 -11.75 0.96
CA SER A 130 -12.21 -10.99 2.17
C SER A 130 -11.20 -9.89 1.86
N ARG A 131 -10.23 -10.14 0.98
CA ARG A 131 -9.29 -9.10 0.53
C ARG A 131 -10.03 -7.93 -0.10
N GLN A 132 -11.00 -8.20 -0.96
CA GLN A 132 -11.79 -7.16 -1.61
C GLN A 132 -12.58 -6.33 -0.60
N ARG A 133 -13.14 -6.96 0.43
CA ARG A 133 -13.85 -6.24 1.50
C ARG A 133 -12.93 -5.36 2.31
N LEU A 134 -11.73 -5.85 2.67
CA LEU A 134 -10.72 -5.08 3.39
C LEU A 134 -10.27 -3.87 2.55
N LYS A 135 -9.96 -4.11 1.29
CA LYS A 135 -9.53 -3.06 0.36
C LYS A 135 -10.59 -1.99 0.19
N ARG A 136 -11.85 -2.41 -0.02
CA ARG A 136 -12.97 -1.49 -0.19
C ARG A 136 -13.20 -0.63 1.04
N ALA A 137 -13.10 -1.21 2.23
CA ALA A 137 -13.24 -0.49 3.49
C ALA A 137 -12.18 0.61 3.63
N LEU A 138 -10.93 0.31 3.27
CA LEU A 138 -9.85 1.29 3.28
C LEU A 138 -10.09 2.42 2.27
N LEU A 139 -10.46 2.07 1.06
CA LEU A 139 -10.68 3.05 0.00
C LEU A 139 -11.85 3.99 0.32
N ASP A 140 -12.98 3.44 0.72
CA ASP A 140 -14.17 4.22 1.04
C ASP A 140 -13.93 5.18 2.20
N LYS A 141 -13.14 4.78 3.19
CA LYS A 141 -12.85 5.59 4.38
C LYS A 141 -11.80 6.67 4.12
N PHE A 142 -10.70 6.31 3.45
CA PHE A 142 -9.51 7.17 3.38
C PHE A 142 -9.29 7.84 2.04
N VAL A 143 -9.93 7.35 0.98
CA VAL A 143 -9.81 7.91 -0.37
C VAL A 143 -11.20 7.97 -1.01
N PRO A 144 -12.09 8.88 -0.55
CA PRO A 144 -13.50 8.87 -1.00
C PRO A 144 -13.70 8.96 -2.51
N ASN A 145 -12.75 9.57 -3.24
CA ASN A 145 -12.80 9.72 -4.70
C ASN A 145 -12.00 8.65 -5.45
N TRP A 146 -11.76 7.50 -4.82
CA TRP A 146 -10.91 6.46 -5.40
C TRP A 146 -11.41 5.91 -6.75
N ASN A 147 -12.73 5.86 -6.96
CA ASN A 147 -13.30 5.41 -8.23
C ASN A 147 -12.89 6.31 -9.40
N ASP A 148 -12.98 7.63 -9.23
CA ASP A 148 -12.60 8.58 -10.27
C ASP A 148 -11.10 8.52 -10.54
N ASN A 149 -10.29 8.40 -9.50
CA ASN A 149 -8.84 8.29 -9.61
C ASN A 149 -8.43 7.00 -10.31
N GLU A 150 -9.07 5.87 -9.99
CA GLU A 150 -8.83 4.59 -10.64
C GLU A 150 -9.19 4.65 -12.13
N ASN A 151 -10.32 5.27 -12.48
CA ASN A 151 -10.72 5.43 -13.87
C ASN A 151 -9.70 6.25 -14.66
N LYS A 152 -9.21 7.35 -14.10
CA LYS A 152 -8.15 8.17 -14.71
C LYS A 152 -6.86 7.37 -14.91
N TRP A 153 -6.48 6.59 -13.90
CA TRP A 153 -5.31 5.73 -13.97
C TRP A 153 -5.46 4.67 -15.07
N MET A 154 -6.61 4.01 -15.17
CA MET A 154 -6.87 3.00 -16.20
C MET A 154 -6.81 3.57 -17.61
N VAL A 155 -7.32 4.78 -17.82
CA VAL A 155 -7.25 5.47 -19.11
C VAL A 155 -5.80 5.78 -19.47
N ALA A 156 -5.00 6.29 -18.53
CA ALA A 156 -3.59 6.60 -18.76
C ALA A 156 -2.79 5.33 -19.10
N GLU A 157 -3.02 4.21 -18.42
CA GLU A 157 -2.36 2.94 -18.70
C GLU A 157 -2.75 2.40 -20.10
N SER A 158 -4.02 2.51 -20.47
CA SER A 158 -4.51 2.12 -21.80
C SER A 158 -3.84 2.93 -22.91
N GLU A 159 -3.66 4.23 -22.73
CA GLU A 159 -2.97 5.10 -23.68
C GLU A 159 -1.50 4.71 -23.84
N ILE A 160 -0.83 4.37 -22.75
CA ILE A 160 0.58 3.92 -22.77
C ILE A 160 0.70 2.61 -23.55
N GLU A 161 -0.18 1.65 -23.31
CA GLU A 161 -0.20 0.37 -24.05
C GLU A 161 -0.44 0.56 -25.54
N TYR A 162 -1.38 1.42 -25.91
CA TYR A 162 -1.69 1.74 -27.31
C TYR A 162 -0.47 2.35 -28.02
N LYS A 163 0.18 3.32 -27.41
CA LYS A 163 1.38 3.95 -27.96
C LYS A 163 2.55 2.96 -28.12
N SER A 164 2.71 2.05 -27.18
CA SER A 164 3.71 0.99 -27.25
C SER A 164 3.44 0.03 -28.40
N SER A 165 2.19 -0.36 -28.62
CA SER A 165 1.78 -1.22 -29.72
C SER A 165 2.01 -0.57 -31.08
N ASP A 166 1.71 0.72 -31.22
CA ASP A 166 1.95 1.49 -32.43
C ASP A 166 3.45 1.57 -32.78
N LYS A 167 4.29 1.82 -31.79
CA LYS A 167 5.76 1.84 -31.99
C LYS A 167 6.27 0.48 -32.46
N LYS A 168 5.77 -0.63 -31.91
CA LYS A 168 6.15 -1.98 -32.32
C LYS A 168 5.72 -2.26 -33.77
N ASN A 169 4.53 -1.84 -34.14
CA ASN A 169 4.00 -2.01 -35.49
C ASN A 169 4.79 -1.17 -36.51
N SER A 170 5.13 0.06 -36.17
CA SER A 170 5.99 0.93 -37.00
C SER A 170 7.36 0.30 -37.22
N PHE A 171 7.95 -0.32 -36.22
CA PHE A 171 9.24 -0.97 -36.31
C PHE A 171 9.21 -2.19 -37.23
N ARG A 172 8.12 -2.94 -37.23
CA ARG A 172 7.92 -4.11 -38.12
C ARG A 172 7.76 -3.71 -39.59
N MET A 173 7.16 -2.54 -39.83
CA MET A 173 6.96 -2.04 -41.21
C MET A 173 8.24 -1.55 -41.89
N VAL A 174 9.26 -1.17 -41.11
CA VAL A 174 10.55 -0.65 -41.61
C VAL A 174 11.56 -1.77 -41.81
N ALA A 175 11.33 -2.94 -41.28
CA ALA A 175 12.18 -4.10 -41.47
C ALA A 175 11.78 -4.89 -42.70
#